data_eec4154ba96d83fdfb66ee9bfd508a57
#
_entry.id   eec4154ba96d83fdfb66ee9bfd508a57
#
_cell.length_a   1.000
_cell.length_b   1.000
_cell.length_c   1.000
_cell.angle_alpha   90.00
_cell.angle_beta   90.00
_cell.angle_gamma   90.00
#
_symmetry.space_group_name_H-M   'P 1'
#
loop_
_entity.id
_entity.type
_entity.pdbx_description
1 polymer ?
#
loop_
_entity_poly.entity_id
_entity_poly.type
_entity_poly.pdbx_seq_one_letter_code
_entity_poly.pdbx_strand_id
1 'polypeptide(L)'
;MFREIYSPKKLDDFIIKPLKHKIIKILLKHKFSLVIQSCNSCGINTFSKLILKEYYGINNFLINENICIINSLKEYGIYFYRNELKTFCSLKCTIPNKKRTIYIQDLDCLNKQCQHVLRHFIDSYDINIIISTNSTNKLIECLNSRMIIIELDILTYDNLFYLSKNLVEKEKLELNDKQIDLIIKYSNLKLSNIYSLFDRIKLLQGQNFNSVIENNLSSINLTLFESYFEKCKNNDIESIYLILDIYNKGYSLIDIFDDFFMFIKLFDIDEDYKYKIIQLNTKYIYIIHEKMDCELQLVFFTNDLIKIVSK
;
A
#
# COMPACT_ATOMS: atom_id res chain seq x y z
N MET A 1 10.14 -11.26 3.99
CA MET A 1 10.21 -12.59 4.62
C MET A 1 8.86 -12.96 5.21
N PHE A 2 8.36 -12.31 6.25
CA PHE A 2 7.04 -12.61 6.86
C PHE A 2 5.87 -12.46 5.91
N ARG A 3 5.88 -11.48 5.03
CA ARG A 3 4.85 -11.28 4.01
C ARG A 3 4.60 -12.52 3.15
N GLU A 4 5.62 -13.32 2.86
CA GLU A 4 5.46 -14.54 2.05
C GLU A 4 5.05 -15.73 2.89
N ILE A 5 5.63 -15.87 4.09
CA ILE A 5 5.37 -17.00 4.99
C ILE A 5 3.95 -16.95 5.54
N TYR A 6 3.49 -15.76 5.96
CA TYR A 6 2.19 -15.55 6.61
C TYR A 6 1.09 -15.09 5.66
N SER A 7 1.37 -15.07 4.35
CA SER A 7 0.30 -14.83 3.38
C SER A 7 -0.76 -15.93 3.46
N PRO A 8 -2.05 -15.58 3.38
CA PRO A 8 -3.13 -16.56 3.39
C PRO A 8 -2.97 -17.53 2.22
N LYS A 9 -3.17 -18.82 2.49
CA LYS A 9 -2.99 -19.90 1.49
C LYS A 9 -4.30 -20.28 0.81
N LYS A 10 -5.42 -20.12 1.49
CA LYS A 10 -6.79 -20.37 1.01
C LYS A 10 -7.61 -19.10 1.00
N LEU A 11 -8.64 -19.08 0.16
CA LEU A 11 -9.56 -17.95 0.10
C LEU A 11 -10.31 -17.74 1.42
N ASP A 12 -10.58 -18.81 2.14
CA ASP A 12 -11.26 -18.79 3.44
C ASP A 12 -10.40 -18.13 4.55
N ASP A 13 -9.08 -18.13 4.41
CA ASP A 13 -8.14 -17.51 5.37
C ASP A 13 -8.03 -15.98 5.17
N PHE A 14 -8.57 -15.46 4.08
CA PHE A 14 -8.50 -14.03 3.77
C PHE A 14 -9.62 -13.27 4.50
N ILE A 15 -9.26 -12.19 5.18
CA ILE A 15 -10.21 -11.37 5.96
C ILE A 15 -11.07 -10.55 5.00
N ILE A 16 -12.29 -11.02 4.74
CA ILE A 16 -13.29 -10.37 3.89
C ILE A 16 -14.69 -10.62 4.45
N LYS A 17 -15.64 -9.73 4.17
CA LYS A 17 -17.03 -9.92 4.58
C LYS A 17 -17.61 -11.24 4.02
N PRO A 18 -18.34 -12.02 4.81
CA PRO A 18 -18.83 -13.34 4.42
C PRO A 18 -19.73 -13.29 3.17
N LEU A 19 -20.42 -12.18 2.94
CA LEU A 19 -21.27 -11.99 1.77
C LEU A 19 -20.45 -11.87 0.49
N LYS A 20 -19.35 -11.10 0.50
CA LYS A 20 -18.42 -10.99 -0.64
C LYS A 20 -17.77 -12.34 -0.96
N HIS A 21 -17.40 -13.09 0.07
CA HIS A 21 -16.84 -14.42 -0.07
C HIS A 21 -17.80 -15.41 -0.78
N LYS A 22 -19.09 -15.40 -0.39
CA LYS A 22 -20.12 -16.20 -1.06
C LYS A 22 -20.29 -15.81 -2.53
N ILE A 23 -20.34 -14.50 -2.82
CA ILE A 23 -20.45 -13.98 -4.20
C ILE A 23 -19.29 -14.49 -5.07
N ILE A 24 -18.06 -14.39 -4.56
CA ILE A 24 -16.88 -14.86 -5.29
C ILE A 24 -16.97 -16.36 -5.59
N LYS A 25 -17.32 -17.20 -4.60
CA LYS A 25 -17.48 -18.64 -4.83
C LYS A 25 -18.55 -18.99 -5.87
N ILE A 26 -19.60 -18.19 -5.99
CA ILE A 26 -20.61 -18.35 -7.04
C ILE A 26 -20.05 -17.95 -8.41
N LEU A 27 -19.34 -16.80 -8.47
CA LEU A 27 -18.77 -16.30 -9.72
C LEU A 27 -17.72 -17.25 -10.31
N LEU A 28 -16.93 -17.91 -9.47
CA LEU A 28 -15.90 -18.87 -9.91
C LEU A 28 -16.48 -20.13 -10.61
N LYS A 29 -17.78 -20.37 -10.53
CA LYS A 29 -18.44 -21.48 -11.25
C LYS A 29 -18.73 -21.15 -12.71
N HIS A 30 -18.71 -19.87 -13.10
CA HIS A 30 -19.05 -19.38 -14.43
C HIS A 30 -17.88 -18.59 -15.05
N LYS A 31 -18.08 -18.07 -16.28
CA LYS A 31 -17.18 -17.06 -16.85
C LYS A 31 -17.26 -15.80 -15.98
N PHE A 32 -16.14 -15.26 -15.59
CA PHE A 32 -16.09 -14.07 -14.78
C PHE A 32 -15.15 -13.01 -15.34
N SER A 33 -15.53 -11.76 -15.16
CA SER A 33 -14.72 -10.57 -15.41
C SER A 33 -14.79 -9.71 -14.17
N LEU A 34 -13.68 -9.64 -13.40
CA LEU A 34 -13.63 -9.05 -12.08
C LEU A 34 -12.69 -7.85 -12.04
N VAL A 35 -13.13 -6.77 -11.41
CA VAL A 35 -12.27 -5.68 -10.95
C VAL A 35 -12.18 -5.76 -9.43
N ILE A 36 -10.99 -5.89 -8.92
CA ILE A 36 -10.71 -5.88 -7.50
C ILE A 36 -10.17 -4.49 -7.16
N GLN A 37 -10.96 -3.73 -6.45
CA GLN A 37 -10.59 -2.40 -5.97
C GLN A 37 -10.23 -2.46 -4.50
N SER A 38 -9.16 -1.79 -4.12
CA SER A 38 -8.83 -1.55 -2.72
C SER A 38 -7.86 -0.40 -2.57
N CYS A 39 -7.87 0.22 -1.41
CA CYS A 39 -6.80 1.12 -1.01
C CYS A 39 -5.46 0.38 -0.91
N ASN A 40 -4.36 1.12 -1.00
CA ASN A 40 -3.01 0.58 -0.93
C ASN A 40 -2.81 -0.33 0.28
N SER A 41 -2.12 -1.43 0.07
CA SER A 41 -1.68 -2.38 1.12
C SER A 41 -2.75 -3.28 1.76
N CYS A 42 -3.97 -3.37 1.23
CA CYS A 42 -4.98 -4.32 1.70
C CYS A 42 -4.81 -5.75 1.15
N GLY A 43 -3.74 -6.02 0.42
CA GLY A 43 -3.43 -7.35 -0.09
C GLY A 43 -4.14 -7.73 -1.39
N ILE A 44 -4.45 -6.77 -2.28
CA ILE A 44 -5.12 -7.01 -3.58
C ILE A 44 -4.43 -8.14 -4.37
N ASN A 45 -3.11 -8.06 -4.53
CA ASN A 45 -2.35 -9.03 -5.31
C ASN A 45 -2.38 -10.44 -4.69
N THR A 46 -2.40 -10.50 -3.35
CA THR A 46 -2.55 -11.79 -2.64
C THR A 46 -3.94 -12.35 -2.85
N PHE A 47 -4.96 -11.51 -2.73
CA PHE A 47 -6.35 -11.90 -2.93
C PHE A 47 -6.62 -12.38 -4.36
N SER A 48 -6.12 -11.66 -5.37
CA SER A 48 -6.22 -12.08 -6.79
C SER A 48 -5.57 -13.44 -7.03
N LYS A 49 -4.40 -13.68 -6.44
CA LYS A 49 -3.72 -14.98 -6.52
C LYS A 49 -4.51 -16.10 -5.82
N LEU A 50 -5.19 -15.80 -4.72
CA LEU A 50 -6.06 -16.78 -4.04
C LEU A 50 -7.28 -17.14 -4.88
N ILE A 51 -7.92 -16.16 -5.53
CA ILE A 51 -9.02 -16.39 -6.47
C ILE A 51 -8.55 -17.34 -7.61
N LEU A 52 -7.38 -17.09 -8.17
CA LEU A 52 -6.81 -17.92 -9.23
C LEU A 52 -6.52 -19.35 -8.75
N LYS A 53 -5.95 -19.50 -7.54
CA LYS A 53 -5.70 -20.80 -6.93
C LYS A 53 -7.01 -21.56 -6.65
N GLU A 54 -8.03 -20.88 -6.14
CA GLU A 54 -9.35 -21.49 -5.91
C GLU A 54 -10.01 -21.92 -7.22
N TYR A 55 -9.90 -21.09 -8.28
CA TYR A 55 -10.48 -21.41 -9.57
C TYR A 55 -9.81 -22.61 -10.25
N TYR A 56 -8.48 -22.67 -10.31
CA TYR A 56 -7.75 -23.72 -11.03
C TYR A 56 -7.46 -24.96 -10.19
N GLY A 57 -7.51 -24.86 -8.86
CA GLY A 57 -7.03 -25.90 -7.94
C GLY A 57 -5.53 -25.81 -7.64
N ILE A 58 -5.02 -26.69 -6.79
CA ILE A 58 -3.70 -26.52 -6.12
C ILE A 58 -2.48 -26.85 -7.02
N ASN A 59 -2.64 -27.30 -8.24
CA ASN A 59 -1.51 -27.68 -9.10
C ASN A 59 -0.84 -26.44 -9.73
N ASN A 60 0.25 -25.98 -9.12
CA ASN A 60 0.97 -24.76 -9.51
C ASN A 60 1.54 -24.78 -10.94
N PHE A 61 1.93 -25.93 -11.49
CA PHE A 61 2.52 -26.02 -12.84
C PHE A 61 1.52 -25.69 -13.96
N LEU A 62 0.32 -26.24 -13.89
CA LEU A 62 -0.73 -25.99 -14.87
C LEU A 62 -1.34 -24.57 -14.76
N ILE A 63 -1.17 -23.92 -13.62
CA ILE A 63 -1.66 -22.56 -13.40
C ILE A 63 -0.87 -21.58 -14.27
N ASN A 64 0.46 -21.68 -14.31
CA ASN A 64 1.32 -20.74 -15.03
C ASN A 64 1.10 -20.73 -16.55
N GLU A 65 0.72 -21.86 -17.14
CA GLU A 65 0.41 -21.95 -18.58
C GLU A 65 -0.95 -21.35 -18.95
N ASN A 66 -1.89 -21.33 -18.01
CA ASN A 66 -3.26 -20.89 -18.23
C ASN A 66 -3.54 -19.47 -17.76
N ILE A 67 -2.57 -18.82 -17.10
CA ILE A 67 -2.69 -17.46 -16.58
C ILE A 67 -1.66 -16.57 -17.26
N CYS A 68 -2.12 -15.49 -17.89
CA CYS A 68 -1.26 -14.40 -18.34
C CYS A 68 -1.30 -13.29 -17.29
N ILE A 69 -0.18 -13.08 -16.60
CA ILE A 69 -0.04 -11.98 -15.61
C ILE A 69 0.61 -10.80 -16.31
N ILE A 70 -0.11 -9.68 -16.36
CA ILE A 70 0.34 -8.42 -16.93
C ILE A 70 0.55 -7.44 -15.78
N ASN A 71 1.79 -6.99 -15.60
CA ASN A 71 2.09 -5.92 -14.65
C ASN A 71 2.10 -4.59 -15.44
N SER A 72 1.13 -3.73 -15.18
CA SER A 72 0.98 -2.46 -15.89
C SER A 72 2.11 -1.46 -15.62
N LEU A 73 2.92 -1.67 -14.58
CA LEU A 73 4.13 -0.91 -14.32
C LEU A 73 5.26 -1.21 -15.33
N LYS A 74 5.21 -2.35 -16.01
CA LYS A 74 6.09 -2.66 -17.14
C LYS A 74 5.49 -2.04 -18.39
N GLU A 75 6.28 -1.30 -19.13
CA GLU A 75 5.87 -0.66 -20.38
C GLU A 75 5.67 -1.69 -21.50
N TYR A 76 4.55 -2.40 -21.44
CA TYR A 76 4.13 -3.22 -22.57
C TYR A 76 3.53 -2.31 -23.64
N GLY A 77 4.16 -2.25 -24.81
CA GLY A 77 3.61 -1.54 -25.98
C GLY A 77 2.26 -2.10 -26.42
N ILE A 78 1.45 -1.30 -27.11
CA ILE A 78 0.14 -1.72 -27.65
C ILE A 78 0.22 -2.96 -28.55
N TYR A 79 1.42 -3.19 -29.15
CA TYR A 79 1.71 -4.38 -29.96
C TYR A 79 1.55 -5.68 -29.16
N PHE A 80 2.05 -5.71 -27.90
CA PHE A 80 1.88 -6.85 -26.99
C PHE A 80 0.40 -7.19 -26.79
N TYR A 81 -0.41 -6.16 -26.52
CA TYR A 81 -1.84 -6.35 -26.30
C TYR A 81 -2.58 -6.85 -27.55
N ARG A 82 -2.19 -6.41 -28.73
CA ARG A 82 -2.85 -6.77 -30.00
C ARG A 82 -2.45 -8.16 -30.52
N ASN A 83 -1.21 -8.57 -30.34
CA ASN A 83 -0.67 -9.80 -30.93
C ASN A 83 -0.45 -10.91 -29.91
N GLU A 84 0.42 -10.71 -28.93
CA GLU A 84 0.77 -11.78 -27.98
C GLU A 84 -0.43 -12.15 -27.08
N LEU A 85 -1.15 -11.15 -26.58
CA LEU A 85 -2.32 -11.41 -25.77
C LEU A 85 -3.45 -12.06 -26.59
N LYS A 86 -3.59 -11.71 -27.88
CA LYS A 86 -4.54 -12.32 -28.80
C LYS A 86 -4.22 -13.81 -29.00
N THR A 87 -2.96 -14.17 -29.23
CA THR A 87 -2.56 -15.59 -29.35
C THR A 87 -2.85 -16.36 -28.08
N PHE A 88 -2.55 -15.78 -26.90
CA PHE A 88 -2.90 -16.39 -25.62
C PHE A 88 -4.40 -16.64 -25.47
N CYS A 89 -5.25 -15.66 -25.87
CA CYS A 89 -6.71 -15.77 -25.77
C CYS A 89 -7.32 -16.79 -26.73
N SER A 90 -6.69 -17.04 -27.88
CA SER A 90 -7.17 -18.00 -28.89
C SER A 90 -6.89 -19.46 -28.52
N LEU A 91 -5.93 -19.71 -27.63
CA LEU A 91 -5.57 -21.06 -27.20
C LEU A 91 -6.56 -21.58 -26.14
N LYS A 92 -6.90 -22.85 -26.22
CA LYS A 92 -7.74 -23.50 -25.20
C LYS A 92 -6.99 -23.70 -23.90
N CYS A 93 -7.74 -23.71 -22.78
CA CYS A 93 -7.18 -24.06 -21.48
C CYS A 93 -6.72 -25.51 -21.43
N THR A 94 -5.58 -25.78 -20.81
CA THR A 94 -5.06 -27.17 -20.63
C THR A 94 -5.86 -27.94 -19.58
N ILE A 95 -6.59 -27.28 -18.71
CA ILE A 95 -7.42 -27.90 -17.68
C ILE A 95 -8.85 -28.06 -18.23
N PRO A 96 -9.44 -29.26 -18.23
CA PRO A 96 -10.79 -29.48 -18.71
C PRO A 96 -11.81 -28.67 -17.89
N ASN A 97 -12.82 -28.14 -18.57
CA ASN A 97 -13.89 -27.33 -17.97
C ASN A 97 -13.43 -26.00 -17.30
N LYS A 98 -12.22 -25.56 -17.57
CA LYS A 98 -11.71 -24.24 -17.12
C LYS A 98 -11.39 -23.36 -18.32
N LYS A 99 -11.38 -22.04 -18.07
CA LYS A 99 -11.05 -21.02 -19.08
C LYS A 99 -9.71 -20.40 -18.75
N ARG A 100 -9.00 -19.90 -19.75
CA ARG A 100 -7.79 -19.12 -19.53
C ARG A 100 -8.11 -17.82 -18.84
N THR A 101 -7.19 -17.33 -18.02
CA THR A 101 -7.39 -16.10 -17.26
C THR A 101 -6.28 -15.10 -17.55
N ILE A 102 -6.68 -13.86 -17.81
CA ILE A 102 -5.77 -12.71 -17.84
C ILE A 102 -5.86 -12.01 -16.48
N TYR A 103 -4.74 -11.81 -15.84
CA TYR A 103 -4.64 -11.05 -14.61
C TYR A 103 -3.81 -9.79 -14.83
N ILE A 104 -4.44 -8.62 -14.74
CA ILE A 104 -3.82 -7.31 -14.92
C ILE A 104 -3.64 -6.67 -13.55
N GLN A 105 -2.37 -6.38 -13.23
CA GLN A 105 -2.01 -5.70 -11.99
C GLN A 105 -1.92 -4.19 -12.25
N ASP A 106 -2.45 -3.40 -11.29
CA ASP A 106 -2.34 -1.95 -11.25
C ASP A 106 -2.80 -1.25 -12.54
N LEU A 107 -4.08 -1.47 -12.90
CA LEU A 107 -4.70 -0.87 -14.08
C LEU A 107 -4.52 0.66 -14.14
N ASP A 108 -4.33 1.29 -12.99
CA ASP A 108 -4.15 2.74 -12.86
C ASP A 108 -3.06 3.31 -13.76
N CYS A 109 -2.06 2.49 -14.11
CA CYS A 109 -0.94 2.83 -14.97
C CYS A 109 -1.19 2.49 -16.46
N LEU A 110 -2.33 1.83 -16.78
CA LEU A 110 -2.58 1.34 -18.12
C LEU A 110 -3.24 2.42 -19.01
N ASN A 111 -2.71 2.59 -20.20
CA ASN A 111 -3.19 3.56 -21.19
C ASN A 111 -4.63 3.22 -21.65
N LYS A 112 -5.45 4.23 -21.91
CA LYS A 112 -6.84 4.06 -22.37
C LYS A 112 -6.94 3.21 -23.65
N GLN A 113 -5.98 3.34 -24.56
CA GLN A 113 -5.93 2.53 -25.79
C GLN A 113 -5.81 1.04 -25.49
N CYS A 114 -4.96 0.65 -24.53
CA CYS A 114 -4.82 -0.75 -24.10
C CYS A 114 -6.10 -1.27 -23.42
N GLN A 115 -6.77 -0.42 -22.64
CA GLN A 115 -8.07 -0.77 -22.03
C GLN A 115 -9.15 -1.05 -23.10
N HIS A 116 -9.17 -0.33 -24.22
CA HIS A 116 -10.08 -0.61 -25.34
C HIS A 116 -9.81 -1.98 -25.99
N VAL A 117 -8.54 -2.38 -26.09
CA VAL A 117 -8.18 -3.72 -26.60
C VAL A 117 -8.68 -4.80 -25.65
N LEU A 118 -8.55 -4.60 -24.32
CA LEU A 118 -9.07 -5.52 -23.31
C LEU A 118 -10.58 -5.69 -23.40
N ARG A 119 -11.33 -4.60 -23.63
CA ARG A 119 -12.78 -4.68 -23.89
C ARG A 119 -13.08 -5.62 -25.04
N HIS A 120 -12.37 -5.50 -26.15
CA HIS A 120 -12.56 -6.38 -27.30
C HIS A 120 -12.33 -7.87 -26.92
N PHE A 121 -11.36 -8.16 -26.06
CA PHE A 121 -11.12 -9.53 -25.61
C PHE A 121 -12.23 -10.09 -24.74
N ILE A 122 -12.83 -9.28 -23.85
CA ILE A 122 -13.99 -9.69 -23.05
C ILE A 122 -15.15 -10.11 -23.93
N ASP A 123 -15.39 -9.36 -25.01
CA ASP A 123 -16.53 -9.56 -25.90
C ASP A 123 -16.29 -10.73 -26.89
N SER A 124 -15.05 -10.91 -27.39
CA SER A 124 -14.73 -11.82 -28.50
C SER A 124 -14.20 -13.20 -28.06
N TYR A 125 -13.63 -13.31 -26.86
CA TYR A 125 -13.01 -14.56 -26.41
C TYR A 125 -13.67 -15.12 -25.17
N ASP A 126 -13.64 -16.44 -25.05
CA ASP A 126 -14.16 -17.13 -23.86
C ASP A 126 -13.07 -17.29 -22.79
N ILE A 127 -12.70 -16.19 -22.20
CA ILE A 127 -11.64 -16.05 -21.18
C ILE A 127 -12.17 -15.40 -19.91
N ASN A 128 -11.48 -15.62 -18.80
CA ASN A 128 -11.70 -14.86 -17.57
C ASN A 128 -10.73 -13.69 -17.48
N ILE A 129 -11.17 -12.59 -16.87
CA ILE A 129 -10.31 -11.43 -16.66
C ILE A 129 -10.41 -10.99 -15.20
N ILE A 130 -9.26 -10.76 -14.59
CA ILE A 130 -9.12 -10.16 -13.26
C ILE A 130 -8.27 -8.91 -13.41
N ILE A 131 -8.74 -7.80 -12.88
CA ILE A 131 -8.03 -6.53 -12.87
C ILE A 131 -7.90 -6.06 -11.43
N SER A 132 -6.70 -5.65 -11.02
CA SER A 132 -6.50 -4.94 -9.76
C SER A 132 -6.33 -3.44 -10.01
N THR A 133 -6.96 -2.62 -9.19
CA THR A 133 -6.88 -1.15 -9.26
C THR A 133 -7.03 -0.52 -7.88
N ASN A 134 -6.41 0.62 -7.67
CA ASN A 134 -6.63 1.41 -6.46
C ASN A 134 -7.88 2.31 -6.61
N SER A 135 -8.20 2.73 -7.83
CA SER A 135 -9.33 3.61 -8.10
C SER A 135 -10.06 3.21 -9.39
N THR A 136 -11.38 3.05 -9.29
CA THR A 136 -12.23 2.78 -10.46
C THR A 136 -12.37 3.96 -11.40
N ASN A 137 -12.01 5.18 -10.98
CA ASN A 137 -12.13 6.39 -11.80
C ASN A 137 -11.23 6.35 -13.05
N LYS A 138 -10.17 5.54 -13.04
CA LYS A 138 -9.27 5.36 -14.18
C LYS A 138 -9.74 4.29 -15.17
N LEU A 139 -10.78 3.57 -14.82
CA LEU A 139 -11.42 2.57 -15.68
C LEU A 139 -12.28 3.27 -16.73
N ILE A 140 -12.14 2.88 -18.00
CA ILE A 140 -13.06 3.37 -19.04
C ILE A 140 -14.46 2.80 -18.82
N GLU A 141 -15.49 3.59 -19.08
CA GLU A 141 -16.91 3.21 -18.89
C GLU A 141 -17.28 1.91 -19.60
N CYS A 142 -16.69 1.70 -20.77
CA CYS A 142 -16.91 0.49 -21.56
C CYS A 142 -16.41 -0.80 -20.89
N LEU A 143 -15.39 -0.75 -20.03
CA LEU A 143 -14.94 -1.87 -19.21
C LEU A 143 -15.79 -1.99 -17.96
N ASN A 144 -16.07 -0.86 -17.32
CA ASN A 144 -16.85 -0.81 -16.09
C ASN A 144 -18.23 -1.51 -16.25
N SER A 145 -18.90 -1.30 -17.39
CA SER A 145 -20.21 -1.93 -17.68
C SER A 145 -20.14 -3.45 -17.90
N ARG A 146 -18.96 -4.02 -18.10
CA ARG A 146 -18.75 -5.46 -18.40
C ARG A 146 -18.11 -6.25 -17.29
N MET A 147 -17.70 -5.58 -16.23
CA MET A 147 -16.95 -6.19 -15.15
C MET A 147 -17.69 -6.04 -13.82
N ILE A 148 -17.53 -7.03 -12.97
CA ILE A 148 -18.07 -7.01 -11.62
C ILE A 148 -16.99 -6.42 -10.69
N ILE A 149 -17.33 -5.32 -10.02
CA ILE A 149 -16.43 -4.64 -9.11
C ILE A 149 -16.58 -5.27 -7.72
N ILE A 150 -15.45 -5.68 -7.16
CA ILE A 150 -15.34 -6.17 -5.79
C ILE A 150 -14.41 -5.23 -5.02
N GLU A 151 -14.98 -4.46 -4.13
CA GLU A 151 -14.21 -3.62 -3.23
C GLU A 151 -13.73 -4.44 -2.03
N LEU A 152 -12.43 -4.45 -1.78
CA LEU A 152 -11.87 -5.00 -0.55
C LEU A 152 -11.99 -3.98 0.57
N ASP A 153 -12.51 -4.41 1.69
CA ASP A 153 -12.61 -3.56 2.87
C ASP A 153 -11.22 -3.26 3.44
N ILE A 154 -11.03 -2.07 3.94
CA ILE A 154 -9.82 -1.69 4.67
C ILE A 154 -9.77 -2.52 5.95
N LEU A 155 -8.59 -3.06 6.26
CA LEU A 155 -8.39 -3.79 7.50
C LEU A 155 -8.60 -2.84 8.70
N THR A 156 -9.48 -3.23 9.60
CA THR A 156 -9.71 -2.48 10.84
C THR A 156 -8.53 -2.64 11.79
N TYR A 157 -8.40 -1.73 12.75
CA TYR A 157 -7.37 -1.79 13.78
C TYR A 157 -7.37 -3.16 14.49
N ASP A 158 -8.54 -3.68 14.86
CA ASP A 158 -8.69 -4.97 15.55
C ASP A 158 -8.17 -6.14 14.71
N ASN A 159 -8.42 -6.10 13.40
CA ASN A 159 -7.91 -7.11 12.47
C ASN A 159 -6.39 -7.08 12.38
N LEU A 160 -5.80 -5.88 12.32
CA LEU A 160 -4.36 -5.70 12.28
C LEU A 160 -3.71 -6.13 13.59
N PHE A 161 -4.33 -5.81 14.72
CA PHE A 161 -3.87 -6.22 16.04
C PHE A 161 -3.89 -7.75 16.19
N TYR A 162 -4.98 -8.39 15.78
CA TYR A 162 -5.11 -9.85 15.79
C TYR A 162 -4.05 -10.52 14.92
N LEU A 163 -3.83 -10.02 13.68
CA LEU A 163 -2.80 -10.55 12.79
C LEU A 163 -1.39 -10.38 13.37
N SER A 164 -1.11 -9.21 13.95
CA SER A 164 0.17 -8.92 14.58
C SER A 164 0.44 -9.81 15.79
N LYS A 165 -0.56 -10.01 16.63
CA LYS A 165 -0.47 -10.88 17.82
C LYS A 165 -0.21 -12.33 17.42
N ASN A 166 -0.94 -12.86 16.44
CA ASN A 166 -0.72 -14.20 15.90
C ASN A 166 0.71 -14.38 15.34
N LEU A 167 1.27 -13.33 14.75
CA LEU A 167 2.63 -13.35 14.21
C LEU A 167 3.65 -13.39 15.35
N VAL A 168 3.48 -12.54 16.37
CA VAL A 168 4.34 -12.48 17.56
C VAL A 168 4.39 -13.83 18.27
N GLU A 169 3.23 -14.47 18.48
CA GLU A 169 3.12 -15.78 19.11
C GLU A 169 3.83 -16.88 18.31
N LYS A 170 3.62 -16.92 16.99
CA LYS A 170 4.23 -17.94 16.11
C LYS A 170 5.74 -17.80 16.00
N GLU A 171 6.24 -16.57 15.95
CA GLU A 171 7.68 -16.27 15.83
C GLU A 171 8.38 -16.16 17.19
N LYS A 172 7.64 -16.29 18.31
CA LYS A 172 8.14 -16.18 19.68
C LYS A 172 8.90 -14.88 19.92
N LEU A 173 8.36 -13.77 19.41
CA LEU A 173 8.94 -12.46 19.65
C LEU A 173 8.52 -11.95 21.03
N GLU A 174 9.47 -11.41 21.79
CA GLU A 174 9.20 -10.85 23.14
C GLU A 174 8.65 -9.42 23.00
N LEU A 175 7.36 -9.30 22.58
CA LEU A 175 6.70 -8.02 22.38
C LEU A 175 5.46 -7.91 23.27
N ASN A 176 5.33 -6.78 23.97
CA ASN A 176 4.16 -6.45 24.76
C ASN A 176 3.02 -5.88 23.87
N ASP A 177 1.77 -6.00 24.34
CA ASP A 177 0.61 -5.48 23.59
C ASP A 177 0.73 -3.96 23.30
N LYS A 178 1.30 -3.16 24.21
CA LYS A 178 1.58 -1.73 23.98
C LYS A 178 2.57 -1.48 22.84
N GLN A 179 3.55 -2.34 22.68
CA GLN A 179 4.54 -2.25 21.61
C GLN A 179 3.93 -2.62 20.26
N ILE A 180 3.03 -3.60 20.23
CA ILE A 180 2.25 -3.95 19.05
C ILE A 180 1.37 -2.77 18.62
N ASP A 181 0.71 -2.10 19.56
CA ASP A 181 -0.09 -0.89 19.30
C ASP A 181 0.74 0.22 18.67
N LEU A 182 1.94 0.46 19.18
CA LEU A 182 2.86 1.44 18.60
C LEU A 182 3.23 1.07 17.16
N ILE A 183 3.59 -0.18 16.90
CA ILE A 183 3.94 -0.65 15.55
C ILE A 183 2.77 -0.40 14.58
N ILE A 184 1.53 -0.68 14.97
CA ILE A 184 0.34 -0.47 14.14
C ILE A 184 0.12 1.02 13.86
N LYS A 185 0.25 1.88 14.87
CA LYS A 185 0.13 3.34 14.71
C LYS A 185 1.18 3.89 13.74
N TYR A 186 2.44 3.50 13.89
CA TYR A 186 3.53 3.94 13.00
C TYR A 186 3.43 3.39 11.58
N SER A 187 2.82 2.23 11.41
CA SER A 187 2.63 1.63 10.08
C SER A 187 1.54 2.31 9.23
N ASN A 188 0.84 3.33 9.76
CA ASN A 188 -0.30 3.98 9.11
C ASN A 188 -1.40 2.98 8.71
N LEU A 189 -1.63 1.95 9.51
CA LEU A 189 -2.59 0.86 9.27
C LEU A 189 -2.31 0.09 7.95
N LYS A 190 -1.08 0.18 7.42
CA LYS A 190 -0.67 -0.55 6.21
C LYS A 190 -0.06 -1.90 6.58
N LEU A 191 -0.70 -2.98 6.21
CA LEU A 191 -0.25 -4.35 6.51
C LEU A 191 1.17 -4.65 5.99
N SER A 192 1.53 -4.12 4.81
CA SER A 192 2.87 -4.30 4.25
C SER A 192 3.96 -3.69 5.14
N ASN A 193 3.68 -2.51 5.72
CA ASN A 193 4.61 -1.83 6.63
C ASN A 193 4.74 -2.60 7.94
N ILE A 194 3.62 -3.12 8.47
CA ILE A 194 3.63 -3.97 9.67
C ILE A 194 4.56 -5.16 9.47
N TYR A 195 4.42 -5.91 8.38
CA TYR A 195 5.30 -7.05 8.11
C TYR A 195 6.77 -6.64 7.95
N SER A 196 7.05 -5.52 7.30
CA SER A 196 8.43 -5.03 7.14
C SER A 196 9.07 -4.63 8.47
N LEU A 197 8.27 -4.05 9.39
CA LEU A 197 8.74 -3.71 10.73
C LEU A 197 9.01 -4.95 11.56
N PHE A 198 8.15 -5.95 11.52
CA PHE A 198 8.40 -7.22 12.19
C PHE A 198 9.62 -7.97 11.61
N ASP A 199 9.84 -7.93 10.29
CA ASP A 199 11.04 -8.47 9.66
C ASP A 199 12.31 -7.79 10.23
N ARG A 200 12.31 -6.45 10.37
CA ARG A 200 13.42 -5.69 10.98
C ARG A 200 13.61 -6.05 12.45
N ILE A 201 12.54 -6.10 13.24
CA ILE A 201 12.62 -6.47 14.67
C ILE A 201 13.23 -7.86 14.82
N LYS A 202 12.83 -8.82 13.98
CA LYS A 202 13.41 -10.18 14.03
C LYS A 202 14.90 -10.20 13.72
N LEU A 203 15.36 -9.39 12.75
CA LEU A 203 16.77 -9.31 12.40
C LEU A 203 17.61 -8.66 13.51
N LEU A 204 17.02 -7.80 14.31
CA LEU A 204 17.67 -7.05 15.38
C LEU A 204 17.45 -7.70 16.77
N GLN A 205 17.02 -8.98 16.82
CA GLN A 205 16.88 -9.74 18.06
C GLN A 205 18.18 -9.68 18.88
N GLY A 206 18.10 -9.10 20.09
CA GLY A 206 19.25 -8.89 21.00
C GLY A 206 19.59 -7.42 21.26
N GLN A 207 19.02 -6.47 20.53
CA GLN A 207 19.11 -5.03 20.83
C GLN A 207 17.88 -4.57 21.61
N ASN A 208 18.03 -3.49 22.40
CA ASN A 208 16.90 -2.93 23.13
C ASN A 208 15.77 -2.54 22.17
N PHE A 209 14.58 -3.10 22.37
CA PHE A 209 13.39 -2.88 21.52
C PHE A 209 13.12 -1.38 21.30
N ASN A 210 13.25 -0.55 22.34
CA ASN A 210 13.02 0.89 22.23
C ASN A 210 14.00 1.56 21.26
N SER A 211 15.27 1.20 21.28
CA SER A 211 16.26 1.77 20.35
C SER A 211 16.02 1.31 18.90
N VAL A 212 15.49 0.11 18.73
CA VAL A 212 15.14 -0.43 17.40
C VAL A 212 13.91 0.28 16.84
N ILE A 213 12.91 0.55 17.68
CA ILE A 213 11.72 1.28 17.29
C ILE A 213 12.06 2.74 16.99
N GLU A 214 12.74 3.41 17.88
CA GLU A 214 13.11 4.82 17.73
C GLU A 214 13.98 5.08 16.49
N ASN A 215 14.89 4.16 16.17
CA ASN A 215 15.80 4.32 15.03
C ASN A 215 15.27 3.78 13.70
N ASN A 216 14.22 2.91 13.69
CA ASN A 216 13.84 2.16 12.50
C ASN A 216 12.34 2.26 12.14
N LEU A 217 11.49 2.83 13.00
CA LEU A 217 10.04 2.95 12.74
C LEU A 217 9.70 4.13 11.85
N SER A 218 10.39 5.25 12.02
CA SER A 218 10.33 6.39 11.11
C SER A 218 11.61 6.46 10.29
N SER A 219 11.55 6.97 9.08
CA SER A 219 12.74 7.30 8.31
C SER A 219 13.61 8.32 9.08
N ILE A 220 12.98 9.18 9.87
CA ILE A 220 13.62 10.18 10.75
C ILE A 220 13.24 9.89 12.20
N ASN A 221 14.23 9.97 13.09
CA ASN A 221 14.04 9.70 14.52
C ASN A 221 13.07 10.73 15.15
N LEU A 222 12.01 10.24 15.81
CA LEU A 222 11.00 11.09 16.45
C LEU A 222 11.60 11.99 17.54
N THR A 223 12.61 11.51 18.25
CA THR A 223 13.30 12.28 19.28
C THR A 223 13.98 13.54 18.70
N LEU A 224 14.40 13.50 17.42
CA LEU A 224 14.92 14.66 16.71
C LEU A 224 13.82 15.69 16.45
N PHE A 225 12.61 15.25 16.09
CA PHE A 225 11.49 16.16 15.93
C PHE A 225 10.99 16.73 17.26
N GLU A 226 11.05 15.95 18.36
CA GLU A 226 10.75 16.47 19.70
C GLU A 226 11.72 17.60 20.08
N SER A 227 13.02 17.35 19.97
CA SER A 227 14.05 18.37 20.25
C SER A 227 13.94 19.58 19.32
N TYR A 228 13.63 19.37 18.04
CA TYR A 228 13.38 20.44 17.08
C TYR A 228 12.16 21.27 17.48
N PHE A 229 11.05 20.63 17.85
CA PHE A 229 9.83 21.30 18.23
C PHE A 229 9.97 22.09 19.53
N GLU A 230 10.68 21.57 20.53
CA GLU A 230 11.00 22.27 21.77
C GLU A 230 11.86 23.51 21.51
N LYS A 231 12.87 23.42 20.63
CA LYS A 231 13.67 24.59 20.25
C LYS A 231 12.85 25.63 19.49
N CYS A 232 11.89 25.21 18.65
CA CYS A 232 10.95 26.12 18.00
C CYS A 232 10.06 26.85 19.02
N LYS A 233 9.62 26.20 20.09
CA LYS A 233 8.88 26.81 21.19
C LYS A 233 9.71 27.88 21.90
N ASN A 234 11.00 27.64 22.10
CA ASN A 234 11.92 28.53 22.76
C ASN A 234 12.44 29.69 21.86
N ASN A 235 11.99 29.72 20.61
CA ASN A 235 12.42 30.70 19.60
C ASN A 235 13.96 30.65 19.32
N ASP A 236 14.53 29.46 19.38
CA ASP A 236 15.97 29.22 19.25
C ASP A 236 16.38 29.09 17.78
N ILE A 237 17.39 29.84 17.37
CA ILE A 237 17.95 29.76 15.98
C ILE A 237 18.54 28.38 15.70
N GLU A 238 18.95 27.65 16.74
CA GLU A 238 19.45 26.28 16.60
C GLU A 238 18.43 25.30 16.01
N SER A 239 17.13 25.61 16.06
CA SER A 239 16.09 24.80 15.41
C SER A 239 16.30 24.71 13.90
N ILE A 240 16.78 25.78 13.26
CA ILE A 240 17.08 25.81 11.82
C ILE A 240 18.26 24.85 11.51
N TYR A 241 19.29 24.86 12.32
CA TYR A 241 20.42 23.94 12.11
C TYR A 241 20.03 22.48 12.27
N LEU A 242 19.14 22.15 13.23
CA LEU A 242 18.68 20.77 13.42
C LEU A 242 17.93 20.22 12.19
N ILE A 243 17.03 21.02 11.61
CA ILE A 243 16.27 20.54 10.44
C ILE A 243 17.16 20.44 9.19
N LEU A 244 18.13 21.34 9.04
CA LEU A 244 19.13 21.29 7.99
C LEU A 244 20.07 20.09 8.17
N ASP A 245 20.44 19.72 9.40
CA ASP A 245 21.21 18.52 9.68
C ASP A 245 20.45 17.24 9.26
N ILE A 246 19.14 17.21 9.47
CA ILE A 246 18.30 16.11 8.97
C ILE A 246 18.37 16.05 7.44
N TYR A 247 18.22 17.15 6.75
CA TYR A 247 18.33 17.23 5.30
C TYR A 247 19.72 16.78 4.80
N ASN A 248 20.79 17.21 5.47
CA ASN A 248 22.18 16.84 5.13
C ASN A 248 22.47 15.36 5.35
N LYS A 249 21.67 14.64 6.15
CA LYS A 249 21.73 13.17 6.27
C LYS A 249 21.18 12.44 5.05
N GLY A 250 20.65 13.15 4.05
CA GLY A 250 20.21 12.60 2.78
C GLY A 250 18.70 12.34 2.68
N TYR A 251 17.90 12.83 3.61
CA TYR A 251 16.44 12.75 3.52
C TYR A 251 15.87 13.75 2.52
N SER A 252 14.87 13.35 1.73
CA SER A 252 14.19 14.29 0.83
C SER A 252 13.34 15.29 1.64
N LEU A 253 13.08 16.47 1.07
CA LEU A 253 12.21 17.44 1.73
C LEU A 253 10.81 16.88 1.99
N ILE A 254 10.27 16.12 1.04
CA ILE A 254 8.94 15.53 1.14
C ILE A 254 8.90 14.53 2.31
N ASP A 255 9.93 13.67 2.45
CA ASP A 255 10.01 12.71 3.55
C ASP A 255 10.08 13.43 4.91
N ILE A 256 10.84 14.54 5.00
CA ILE A 256 10.93 15.35 6.23
C ILE A 256 9.56 15.90 6.60
N PHE A 257 8.82 16.45 5.65
CA PHE A 257 7.49 17.01 5.91
C PHE A 257 6.44 15.93 6.22
N ASP A 258 6.49 14.78 5.56
CA ASP A 258 5.60 13.65 5.82
C ASP A 258 5.85 13.06 7.22
N ASP A 259 7.12 12.86 7.59
CA ASP A 259 7.48 12.36 8.93
C ASP A 259 7.15 13.40 10.01
N PHE A 260 7.35 14.69 9.76
CA PHE A 260 6.95 15.76 10.67
C PHE A 260 5.42 15.81 10.85
N PHE A 261 4.65 15.61 9.76
CA PHE A 261 3.19 15.49 9.86
C PHE A 261 2.78 14.31 10.76
N MET A 262 3.45 13.17 10.60
CA MET A 262 3.19 12.00 11.46
C MET A 262 3.55 12.26 12.92
N PHE A 263 4.66 12.98 13.17
CA PHE A 263 5.06 13.40 14.51
C PHE A 263 3.97 14.28 15.15
N ILE A 264 3.52 15.34 14.48
CA ILE A 264 2.49 16.25 14.99
C ILE A 264 1.16 15.53 15.26
N LYS A 265 0.80 14.55 14.43
CA LYS A 265 -0.41 13.75 14.62
C LYS A 265 -0.38 12.95 15.92
N LEU A 266 0.79 12.42 16.31
CA LEU A 266 0.97 11.58 17.48
C LEU A 266 1.28 12.39 18.74
N PHE A 267 1.86 13.58 18.59
CA PHE A 267 2.29 14.40 19.69
C PHE A 267 1.10 15.08 20.39
N ASP A 268 1.15 15.15 21.71
CA ASP A 268 0.05 15.72 22.54
C ASP A 268 0.18 17.24 22.62
N ILE A 269 -0.55 17.94 21.76
CA ILE A 269 -0.65 19.40 21.67
C ILE A 269 -2.13 19.77 21.57
N ASP A 270 -2.49 20.97 22.01
CA ASP A 270 -3.83 21.52 21.83
C ASP A 270 -4.28 21.45 20.37
N GLU A 271 -5.53 21.04 20.12
CA GLU A 271 -6.06 20.79 18.79
C GLU A 271 -5.99 22.00 17.86
N ASP A 272 -6.20 23.22 18.39
CA ASP A 272 -6.13 24.46 17.62
C ASP A 272 -4.72 24.75 17.07
N TYR A 273 -3.69 24.50 17.89
CA TYR A 273 -2.30 24.62 17.45
C TYR A 273 -1.94 23.52 16.46
N LYS A 274 -2.35 22.30 16.73
CA LYS A 274 -2.16 21.14 15.85
C LYS A 274 -2.71 21.41 14.46
N TYR A 275 -3.91 21.96 14.37
CA TYR A 275 -4.56 22.31 13.11
C TYR A 275 -3.76 23.36 12.31
N LYS A 276 -3.30 24.43 12.98
CA LYS A 276 -2.49 25.49 12.34
C LYS A 276 -1.17 24.94 11.80
N ILE A 277 -0.50 24.07 12.58
CA ILE A 277 0.77 23.45 12.17
C ILE A 277 0.56 22.53 10.96
N ILE A 278 -0.50 21.72 10.95
CA ILE A 278 -0.85 20.85 9.82
C ILE A 278 -1.14 21.68 8.57
N GLN A 279 -1.87 22.80 8.72
CA GLN A 279 -2.14 23.70 7.60
C GLN A 279 -0.85 24.32 7.05
N LEU A 280 0.08 24.72 7.91
CA LEU A 280 1.39 25.22 7.52
C LEU A 280 2.17 24.14 6.77
N ASN A 281 2.23 22.91 7.30
CA ASN A 281 2.93 21.79 6.71
C ASN A 281 2.40 21.49 5.29
N THR A 282 1.09 21.42 5.14
CA THR A 282 0.44 21.19 3.84
C THR A 282 0.77 22.28 2.81
N LYS A 283 0.83 23.55 3.25
CA LYS A 283 1.24 24.67 2.40
C LYS A 283 2.64 24.47 1.83
N TYR A 284 3.61 24.04 2.66
CA TYR A 284 4.98 23.82 2.20
C TYR A 284 5.12 22.57 1.33
N ILE A 285 4.43 21.50 1.62
CA ILE A 285 4.34 20.32 0.72
C ILE A 285 3.83 20.74 -0.66
N TYR A 286 2.78 21.55 -0.73
CA TYR A 286 2.26 22.09 -1.99
C TYR A 286 3.30 22.93 -2.75
N ILE A 287 4.02 23.80 -2.06
CA ILE A 287 5.08 24.64 -2.67
C ILE A 287 6.21 23.79 -3.26
N ILE A 288 6.62 22.72 -2.56
CA ILE A 288 7.68 21.82 -3.02
C ILE A 288 7.22 21.09 -4.30
N HIS A 289 5.99 20.58 -4.33
CA HIS A 289 5.46 19.89 -5.52
C HIS A 289 5.33 20.80 -6.74
N GLU A 290 5.00 22.09 -6.57
CA GLU A 290 4.77 22.97 -7.71
C GLU A 290 6.01 23.76 -8.16
N LYS A 291 6.90 24.14 -7.24
CA LYS A 291 7.83 25.22 -7.53
C LYS A 291 9.29 24.84 -7.49
N MET A 292 9.79 24.27 -6.44
CA MET A 292 11.21 23.91 -6.29
C MET A 292 11.48 23.11 -5.01
N ASP A 293 12.24 22.06 -5.18
CA ASP A 293 12.83 21.27 -4.11
C ASP A 293 14.13 21.97 -3.66
N CYS A 294 14.04 22.89 -2.69
CA CYS A 294 15.16 23.68 -2.20
C CYS A 294 15.18 23.71 -0.67
N GLU A 295 16.36 23.53 -0.07
CA GLU A 295 16.60 23.57 1.38
C GLU A 295 16.10 24.85 2.07
N LEU A 296 16.05 25.99 1.34
CA LEU A 296 15.50 27.24 1.84
C LEU A 296 14.05 27.12 2.30
N GLN A 297 13.29 26.17 1.76
CA GLN A 297 11.90 25.93 2.18
C GLN A 297 11.82 25.44 3.64
N LEU A 298 12.83 24.68 4.11
CA LEU A 298 12.92 24.25 5.51
C LEU A 298 13.16 25.43 6.42
N VAL A 299 13.99 26.37 6.02
CA VAL A 299 14.28 27.60 6.80
C VAL A 299 13.02 28.47 6.92
N PHE A 300 12.31 28.68 5.81
CA PHE A 300 11.05 29.45 5.82
C PHE A 300 9.98 28.75 6.64
N PHE A 301 9.86 27.42 6.49
CA PHE A 301 8.95 26.61 7.29
C PHE A 301 9.22 26.77 8.79
N THR A 302 10.49 26.65 9.20
CA THR A 302 10.90 26.79 10.60
C THR A 302 10.56 28.18 11.15
N ASN A 303 10.83 29.25 10.40
CA ASN A 303 10.47 30.60 10.81
C ASN A 303 8.94 30.80 10.97
N ASP A 304 8.15 30.24 10.05
CA ASP A 304 6.70 30.36 10.14
C ASP A 304 6.14 29.47 11.26
N LEU A 305 6.77 28.30 11.52
CA LEU A 305 6.43 27.42 12.64
C LEU A 305 6.68 28.13 13.98
N ILE A 306 7.83 28.76 14.15
CA ILE A 306 8.17 29.52 15.33
C ILE A 306 7.10 30.59 15.61
N LYS A 307 6.65 31.34 14.61
CA LYS A 307 5.59 32.35 14.77
C LYS A 307 4.25 31.78 15.25
N ILE A 308 3.97 30.53 14.96
CA ILE A 308 2.72 29.85 15.38
C ILE A 308 2.85 29.32 16.80
N VAL A 309 4.01 28.79 17.15
CA VAL A 309 4.24 28.03 18.38
C VAL A 309 4.73 28.92 19.52
N SER A 310 5.42 30.04 19.22
CA SER A 310 5.90 31.04 20.23
C SER A 310 4.82 32.01 20.71
N LYS A 311 3.58 31.90 20.20
CA LYS A 311 2.39 32.64 20.69
C LYS A 311 1.60 31.79 21.67
#